data_10378fa5104c0120ffa74802847ec2fb
#
_entry.id   10378fa5104c0120ffa74802847ec2fb
#
_cell.length_a   1.000
_cell.length_b   1.000
_cell.length_c   1.000
_cell.angle_alpha   90.00
_cell.angle_beta   90.00
_cell.angle_gamma   90.00
#
_symmetry.space_group_name_H-M   'P 1'
#
loop_
_entity.id
_entity.type
_entity.pdbx_description
1 polymer ?
#
loop_
_entity_poly.entity_id
_entity_poly.type
_entity_poly.pdbx_seq_one_letter_code
_entity_poly.pdbx_strand_id
1 'polypeptide(L)'
;MKKLAVAAFGVLVLAGWSSLLLAAEPAVKIASKAGLGSYLVNEVGWTLYWYSKDSPGKSACEGPCLEKRPVFFRRSVTVSAGLVAADFGTLTRRDGTSQTTYRGYPLYYWANDLAGGDTKGQGVNDVWFVIDPAKFPPKPVL
;
A
#
# COMPACT_ATOMS: atom_id res chain seq x y z
N MET A 1 55.45 56.98 13.11
CA MET A 1 54.11 56.72 12.56
C MET A 1 53.83 55.24 12.59
N LYS A 2 53.01 54.81 13.54
CA LYS A 2 52.71 53.37 13.71
C LYS A 2 51.48 53.04 12.86
N LYS A 3 51.61 52.15 11.89
CA LYS A 3 50.49 51.62 11.10
C LYS A 3 49.83 50.47 11.88
N LEU A 4 48.59 50.68 12.31
CA LEU A 4 47.77 49.57 12.86
C LEU A 4 47.24 48.72 11.71
N ALA A 5 47.62 47.45 11.69
CA ALA A 5 47.01 46.44 10.83
C ALA A 5 45.73 45.93 11.52
N VAL A 6 44.57 46.16 10.93
CA VAL A 6 43.33 45.58 11.36
C VAL A 6 43.19 44.21 10.70
N ALA A 7 43.34 43.13 11.48
CA ALA A 7 43.05 41.78 11.02
C ALA A 7 41.55 41.54 11.04
N ALA A 8 40.91 41.45 9.88
CA ALA A 8 39.52 41.03 9.77
C ALA A 8 39.41 39.50 9.95
N PHE A 9 38.85 39.06 11.08
CA PHE A 9 38.49 37.67 11.31
C PHE A 9 37.16 37.42 10.56
N GLY A 10 37.27 36.77 9.39
CA GLY A 10 36.08 36.27 8.70
C GLY A 10 35.54 35.00 9.40
N VAL A 11 34.38 35.15 10.03
CA VAL A 11 33.64 33.99 10.56
C VAL A 11 32.97 33.28 9.39
N LEU A 12 33.52 32.11 9.04
CA LEU A 12 32.91 31.22 8.04
C LEU A 12 31.74 30.47 8.70
N VAL A 13 30.52 30.95 8.49
CA VAL A 13 29.32 30.24 8.91
C VAL A 13 29.08 29.11 7.92
N LEU A 14 29.50 27.91 8.26
CA LEU A 14 29.12 26.70 7.56
C LEU A 14 27.65 26.42 7.86
N ALA A 15 26.75 26.87 6.99
CA ALA A 15 25.36 26.48 7.00
C ALA A 15 25.29 24.98 6.64
N GLY A 16 25.24 24.13 7.66
CA GLY A 16 24.98 22.71 7.48
C GLY A 16 23.55 22.51 6.96
N TRP A 17 23.42 22.19 5.71
CA TRP A 17 22.15 21.75 5.15
C TRP A 17 21.89 20.32 5.64
N SER A 18 21.17 20.20 6.75
CA SER A 18 20.59 18.93 7.16
C SER A 18 19.52 18.57 6.15
N SER A 19 19.86 17.75 5.17
CA SER A 19 18.86 17.11 4.31
C SER A 19 18.04 16.18 5.20
N LEU A 20 16.84 16.59 5.59
CA LEU A 20 15.85 15.68 6.11
C LEU A 20 15.52 14.69 4.99
N LEU A 21 16.06 13.49 5.07
CA LEU A 21 15.59 12.34 4.31
C LEU A 21 14.18 12.02 4.81
N LEU A 22 13.16 12.54 4.12
CA LEU A 22 11.79 12.08 4.29
C LEU A 22 11.76 10.61 3.88
N ALA A 23 11.51 9.71 4.84
CA ALA A 23 11.27 8.31 4.54
C ALA A 23 10.06 8.21 3.60
N ALA A 24 10.18 7.42 2.52
CA ALA A 24 9.07 7.18 1.60
C ALA A 24 7.88 6.56 2.36
N GLU A 25 6.65 7.00 2.03
CA GLU A 25 5.44 6.43 2.58
C GLU A 25 5.39 4.92 2.28
N PRO A 26 4.97 4.08 3.24
CA PRO A 26 4.78 2.66 3.00
C PRO A 26 3.77 2.42 1.88
N ALA A 27 4.08 1.50 0.96
CA ALA A 27 3.21 1.15 -0.16
C ALA A 27 1.88 0.53 0.30
N VAL A 28 1.89 -0.17 1.44
CA VAL A 28 0.69 -0.74 2.07
C VAL A 28 0.67 -0.38 3.55
N LYS A 29 -0.49 0.06 4.01
CA LYS A 29 -0.76 0.47 5.40
C LYS A 29 -2.01 -0.22 5.95
N ILE A 30 -2.16 -0.17 7.26
CA ILE A 30 -3.40 -0.57 7.94
C ILE A 30 -4.20 0.70 8.23
N ALA A 31 -5.46 0.71 7.82
CA ALA A 31 -6.47 1.67 8.25
C ALA A 31 -7.50 0.98 9.15
N SER A 32 -8.31 1.77 9.84
CA SER A 32 -9.41 1.27 10.67
C SER A 32 -10.65 2.12 10.47
N LYS A 33 -11.81 1.48 10.52
CA LYS A 33 -13.11 2.13 10.36
C LYS A 33 -14.12 1.55 11.35
N ALA A 34 -14.88 2.42 12.00
CA ALA A 34 -15.92 2.00 12.92
C ALA A 34 -16.93 1.06 12.21
N GLY A 35 -17.27 -0.07 12.86
CA GLY A 35 -18.15 -1.08 12.30
C GLY A 35 -17.51 -2.05 11.31
N LEU A 36 -16.30 -1.75 10.81
CA LEU A 36 -15.58 -2.61 9.86
C LEU A 36 -14.34 -3.25 10.47
N GLY A 37 -13.63 -2.53 11.34
CA GLY A 37 -12.35 -2.96 11.91
C GLY A 37 -11.17 -2.49 11.08
N SER A 38 -10.05 -3.22 11.18
CA SER A 38 -8.81 -2.91 10.46
C SER A 38 -8.84 -3.49 9.06
N TYR A 39 -8.21 -2.79 8.11
CA TYR A 39 -8.13 -3.23 6.73
C TYR A 39 -6.91 -2.64 6.01
N LEU A 40 -6.49 -3.27 4.93
CA LEU A 40 -5.36 -2.82 4.13
C LEU A 40 -5.74 -1.68 3.20
N VAL A 41 -4.86 -0.69 3.12
CA VAL A 41 -4.93 0.43 2.18
C VAL A 41 -3.57 0.65 1.51
N ASN A 42 -3.56 1.33 0.37
CA ASN A 42 -2.32 1.76 -0.26
C ASN A 42 -1.73 3.00 0.42
N GLU A 43 -0.62 3.52 -0.12
CA GLU A 43 0.13 4.67 0.40
C GLU A 43 -0.70 5.95 0.58
N VAL A 44 -1.74 6.14 -0.21
CA VAL A 44 -2.63 7.31 -0.16
C VAL A 44 -4.00 7.03 0.46
N GLY A 45 -4.19 5.85 1.03
CA GLY A 45 -5.41 5.50 1.78
C GLY A 45 -6.51 4.82 0.98
N TRP A 46 -6.27 4.42 -0.27
CA TRP A 46 -7.23 3.64 -1.04
C TRP A 46 -7.32 2.21 -0.54
N THR A 47 -8.54 1.73 -0.35
CA THR A 47 -8.80 0.39 0.16
C THR A 47 -8.37 -0.70 -0.81
N LEU A 48 -7.73 -1.73 -0.29
CA LEU A 48 -7.35 -2.94 -1.01
C LEU A 48 -8.34 -4.06 -0.69
N TYR A 49 -8.78 -4.75 -1.74
CA TYR A 49 -9.76 -5.82 -1.68
C TYR A 49 -9.18 -7.14 -2.16
N TRP A 50 -9.80 -8.23 -1.72
CA TRP A 50 -9.57 -9.56 -2.26
C TRP A 50 -10.88 -10.15 -2.78
N TYR A 51 -10.75 -11.12 -3.66
CA TYR A 51 -11.86 -11.83 -4.31
C TYR A 51 -11.94 -13.25 -3.77
N SER A 52 -13.08 -13.63 -3.19
CA SER A 52 -13.22 -14.94 -2.54
C SER A 52 -13.16 -16.12 -3.49
N LYS A 53 -13.32 -15.89 -4.81
CA LYS A 53 -13.14 -16.90 -5.86
C LYS A 53 -11.71 -17.03 -6.35
N ASP A 54 -10.81 -16.17 -5.90
CA ASP A 54 -9.38 -16.33 -6.13
C ASP A 54 -8.80 -17.43 -5.26
N SER A 55 -7.63 -17.90 -5.63
CA SER A 55 -6.80 -18.81 -4.85
C SER A 55 -5.36 -18.29 -4.80
N PRO A 56 -4.51 -18.80 -3.88
CA PRO A 56 -3.12 -18.37 -3.83
C PRO A 56 -2.43 -18.54 -5.19
N GLY A 57 -1.82 -17.44 -5.68
CA GLY A 57 -1.12 -17.40 -6.96
C GLY A 57 -2.02 -17.39 -8.20
N LYS A 58 -3.35 -17.28 -8.05
CA LYS A 58 -4.28 -17.36 -9.17
C LYS A 58 -5.44 -16.38 -9.02
N SER A 59 -5.64 -15.55 -10.06
CA SER A 59 -6.77 -14.63 -10.17
C SER A 59 -7.90 -15.25 -11.01
N ALA A 60 -9.13 -15.13 -10.53
CA ALA A 60 -10.35 -15.45 -11.28
C ALA A 60 -11.05 -14.22 -11.84
N CYS A 61 -10.52 -13.02 -11.60
CA CYS A 61 -11.04 -11.75 -12.11
C CYS A 61 -10.29 -11.35 -13.38
N GLU A 62 -10.91 -11.52 -14.53
CA GLU A 62 -10.32 -11.25 -15.85
C GLU A 62 -11.28 -10.41 -16.70
N GLY A 63 -10.75 -9.76 -17.75
CA GLY A 63 -11.53 -9.00 -18.73
C GLY A 63 -12.39 -7.91 -18.08
N PRO A 64 -13.72 -7.91 -18.30
CA PRO A 64 -14.63 -6.88 -17.78
C PRO A 64 -14.64 -6.76 -16.25
N CYS A 65 -14.27 -7.81 -15.52
CA CYS A 65 -14.12 -7.77 -14.07
C CYS A 65 -13.09 -6.70 -13.66
N LEU A 66 -12.00 -6.58 -14.40
CA LEU A 66 -10.90 -5.65 -14.09
C LEU A 66 -11.30 -4.18 -14.30
N GLU A 67 -12.30 -3.88 -15.10
CA GLU A 67 -12.80 -2.51 -15.27
C GLU A 67 -13.39 -1.97 -13.95
N LYS A 68 -14.06 -2.83 -13.19
CA LYS A 68 -14.63 -2.51 -11.88
C LYS A 68 -13.66 -2.80 -10.74
N ARG A 69 -12.73 -3.70 -10.95
CA ARG A 69 -11.75 -4.16 -9.96
C ARG A 69 -10.32 -3.99 -10.48
N PRO A 70 -9.83 -2.75 -10.60
CA PRO A 70 -8.47 -2.50 -11.06
C PRO A 70 -7.44 -3.24 -10.19
N VAL A 71 -6.40 -3.72 -10.83
CA VAL A 71 -5.31 -4.44 -10.17
C VAL A 71 -4.50 -3.51 -9.29
N PHE A 72 -4.18 -3.92 -8.08
CA PHE A 72 -3.13 -3.30 -7.28
C PHE A 72 -1.78 -3.92 -7.62
N PHE A 73 -0.82 -3.09 -7.99
CA PHE A 73 0.55 -3.53 -8.24
C PHE A 73 1.57 -2.53 -7.71
N ARG A 74 2.56 -3.05 -6.99
CA ARG A 74 3.80 -2.35 -6.64
C ARG A 74 4.95 -3.31 -6.86
N ARG A 75 5.97 -2.86 -7.57
CA ARG A 75 7.18 -3.67 -7.85
C ARG A 75 7.88 -4.08 -6.56
N SER A 76 7.92 -3.18 -5.59
CA SER A 76 8.47 -3.41 -4.25
C SER A 76 7.45 -2.93 -3.23
N VAL A 77 7.12 -3.79 -2.27
CA VAL A 77 6.13 -3.47 -1.23
C VAL A 77 6.85 -3.15 0.06
N THR A 78 6.82 -1.88 0.43
CA THR A 78 7.15 -1.41 1.78
C THR A 78 5.87 -1.36 2.61
N VAL A 79 5.97 -1.65 3.90
CA VAL A 79 4.79 -1.81 4.77
C VAL A 79 4.90 -0.96 6.02
N SER A 80 3.73 -0.54 6.54
CA SER A 80 3.65 0.12 7.84
C SER A 80 3.82 -0.89 8.99
N ALA A 81 4.04 -0.36 10.20
CA ALA A 81 4.07 -1.18 11.42
C ALA A 81 2.82 -2.06 11.53
N GLY A 82 2.97 -3.28 11.99
CA GLY A 82 1.90 -4.29 12.08
C GLY A 82 1.74 -5.18 10.85
N LEU A 83 2.45 -4.88 9.75
CA LEU A 83 2.51 -5.72 8.55
C LEU A 83 3.90 -6.33 8.37
N VAL A 84 3.97 -7.44 7.66
CA VAL A 84 5.20 -8.14 7.32
C VAL A 84 5.40 -8.08 5.80
N ALA A 85 6.50 -7.48 5.35
CA ALA A 85 6.77 -7.33 3.92
C ALA A 85 6.83 -8.67 3.17
N ALA A 86 7.31 -9.74 3.82
CA ALA A 86 7.36 -11.09 3.26
C ALA A 86 5.99 -11.71 2.97
N ASP A 87 4.91 -11.17 3.53
CA ASP A 87 3.54 -11.60 3.22
C ASP A 87 3.07 -11.13 1.84
N PHE A 88 3.79 -10.20 1.22
CA PHE A 88 3.49 -9.66 -0.11
C PHE A 88 4.36 -10.29 -1.18
N GLY A 89 3.77 -10.59 -2.31
CA GLY A 89 4.43 -11.17 -3.47
C GLY A 89 3.89 -10.59 -4.77
N THR A 90 4.28 -11.20 -5.88
CA THR A 90 3.85 -10.81 -7.23
C THR A 90 3.29 -12.02 -7.97
N LEU A 91 2.14 -11.82 -8.58
CA LEU A 91 1.51 -12.75 -9.51
C LEU A 91 1.68 -12.22 -10.93
N THR A 92 2.07 -13.09 -11.86
CA THR A 92 1.94 -12.81 -13.31
C THR A 92 0.58 -13.33 -13.75
N ARG A 93 -0.27 -12.41 -14.24
CA ARG A 93 -1.62 -12.70 -14.72
C ARG A 93 -1.57 -13.38 -16.09
N ARG A 94 -2.70 -13.98 -16.51
CA ARG A 94 -2.79 -14.63 -17.83
C ARG A 94 -2.56 -13.67 -19.00
N ASP A 95 -2.91 -12.39 -18.84
CA ASP A 95 -2.66 -11.34 -19.82
C ASP A 95 -1.20 -10.82 -19.84
N GLY A 96 -0.32 -11.40 -19.02
CA GLY A 96 1.09 -11.02 -18.88
C GLY A 96 1.36 -9.86 -17.94
N THR A 97 0.34 -9.21 -17.39
CA THR A 97 0.51 -8.12 -16.42
C THR A 97 0.82 -8.65 -15.02
N SER A 98 1.43 -7.81 -14.20
CA SER A 98 1.79 -8.13 -12.82
C SER A 98 0.75 -7.61 -11.84
N GLN A 99 0.55 -8.34 -10.76
CA GLN A 99 -0.35 -7.98 -9.66
C GLN A 99 0.30 -8.33 -8.33
N THR A 100 0.21 -7.42 -7.36
CA THR A 100 0.67 -7.68 -6.00
C THR A 100 -0.28 -8.65 -5.31
N THR A 101 0.29 -9.57 -4.53
CA THR A 101 -0.45 -10.51 -3.69
C THR A 101 -0.20 -10.23 -2.21
N TYR A 102 -1.17 -10.60 -1.37
CA TYR A 102 -1.04 -10.68 0.08
C TYR A 102 -1.33 -12.10 0.54
N ARG A 103 -0.35 -12.73 1.17
CA ARG A 103 -0.41 -14.16 1.56
C ARG A 103 -0.86 -15.07 0.40
N GLY A 104 -0.39 -14.74 -0.81
CA GLY A 104 -0.69 -15.43 -2.05
C GLY A 104 -1.92 -14.94 -2.81
N TYR A 105 -2.84 -14.22 -2.18
CA TYR A 105 -4.07 -13.76 -2.82
C TYR A 105 -3.88 -12.43 -3.55
N PRO A 106 -4.37 -12.33 -4.81
CA PRO A 106 -4.31 -11.11 -5.60
C PRO A 106 -5.04 -9.94 -4.93
N LEU A 107 -4.50 -8.73 -5.06
CA LEU A 107 -5.06 -7.50 -4.50
C LEU A 107 -5.66 -6.60 -5.57
N TYR A 108 -6.81 -6.00 -5.27
CA TYR A 108 -7.58 -5.17 -6.18
C TYR A 108 -8.03 -3.87 -5.54
N TYR A 109 -8.37 -2.89 -6.39
CA TYR A 109 -9.17 -1.72 -6.03
C TYR A 109 -10.66 -1.94 -6.31
N TRP A 110 -11.47 -0.97 -5.94
CA TRP A 110 -12.86 -0.85 -6.36
C TRP A 110 -13.07 0.48 -7.08
N ALA A 111 -13.52 0.43 -8.33
CA ALA A 111 -13.66 1.62 -9.17
C ALA A 111 -14.67 2.65 -8.61
N ASN A 112 -15.60 2.23 -7.77
CA ASN A 112 -16.58 3.10 -7.12
C ASN A 112 -16.11 3.69 -5.79
N ASP A 113 -14.94 3.32 -5.28
CA ASP A 113 -14.28 4.07 -4.24
C ASP A 113 -13.72 5.35 -4.88
N LEU A 114 -14.11 6.51 -4.37
CA LEU A 114 -13.80 7.81 -4.96
C LEU A 114 -12.80 8.61 -4.13
N ALA A 115 -12.52 8.17 -2.90
CA ALA A 115 -11.59 8.81 -1.98
C ALA A 115 -10.93 7.81 -1.06
N GLY A 116 -9.79 8.18 -0.49
CA GLY A 116 -9.18 7.43 0.60
C GLY A 116 -10.16 7.25 1.76
N GLY A 117 -10.19 6.04 2.34
CA GLY A 117 -11.14 5.68 3.38
C GLY A 117 -12.50 5.17 2.88
N ASP A 118 -12.81 5.27 1.60
CA ASP A 118 -13.98 4.60 1.03
C ASP A 118 -13.81 3.09 1.11
N THR A 119 -14.89 2.39 1.46
CA THR A 119 -14.94 0.93 1.56
C THR A 119 -16.19 0.36 0.90
N LYS A 120 -16.61 0.98 -0.20
CA LYS A 120 -17.87 0.64 -0.91
C LYS A 120 -17.82 -0.72 -1.59
N GLY A 121 -16.62 -1.29 -1.74
CA GLY A 121 -16.43 -2.64 -2.28
C GLY A 121 -16.66 -3.77 -1.27
N GLN A 122 -16.80 -3.44 0.03
CA GLN A 122 -17.00 -4.45 1.06
C GLN A 122 -18.33 -5.18 0.86
N GLY A 123 -18.27 -6.52 0.78
CA GLY A 123 -19.44 -7.38 0.68
C GLY A 123 -20.14 -7.39 -0.67
N VAL A 124 -19.61 -6.71 -1.70
CA VAL A 124 -20.23 -6.66 -3.03
C VAL A 124 -20.37 -8.08 -3.60
N ASN A 125 -21.61 -8.45 -3.96
CA ASN A 125 -21.98 -9.78 -4.45
C ASN A 125 -21.60 -10.92 -3.50
N ASP A 126 -21.30 -10.62 -2.24
CA ASP A 126 -20.85 -11.59 -1.22
C ASP A 126 -19.56 -12.35 -1.63
N VAL A 127 -18.73 -11.71 -2.44
CA VAL A 127 -17.45 -12.30 -2.94
C VAL A 127 -16.27 -11.32 -2.86
N TRP A 128 -16.50 -10.04 -2.62
CA TRP A 128 -15.48 -9.01 -2.50
C TRP A 128 -15.41 -8.47 -1.08
N PHE A 129 -14.22 -8.45 -0.50
CA PHE A 129 -14.05 -8.05 0.88
C PHE A 129 -12.77 -7.25 1.08
N VAL A 130 -12.78 -6.34 2.06
CA VAL A 130 -11.56 -5.74 2.61
C VAL A 130 -10.72 -6.83 3.28
N ILE A 131 -9.46 -6.54 3.53
CA ILE A 131 -8.51 -7.48 4.12
C ILE A 131 -8.15 -7.03 5.53
N ASP A 132 -8.62 -7.73 6.53
CA ASP A 132 -8.16 -7.59 7.91
C ASP A 132 -6.91 -8.47 8.11
N PRO A 133 -5.72 -7.88 8.29
CA PRO A 133 -4.48 -8.66 8.37
C PRO A 133 -4.44 -9.63 9.56
N ALA A 134 -5.23 -9.38 10.61
CA ALA A 134 -5.31 -10.27 11.77
C ALA A 134 -6.16 -11.54 11.51
N LYS A 135 -7.02 -11.51 10.49
CA LYS A 135 -8.00 -12.59 10.21
C LYS A 135 -7.84 -13.21 8.84
N PHE A 136 -6.95 -12.67 8.01
CA PHE A 136 -6.79 -13.11 6.61
C PHE A 136 -5.66 -14.12 6.44
N PRO A 137 -5.79 -15.14 5.58
CA PRO A 137 -7.02 -15.51 4.88
C PRO A 137 -8.07 -16.09 5.83
N PRO A 138 -9.36 -16.02 5.49
CA PRO A 138 -10.40 -16.64 6.30
C PRO A 138 -10.11 -18.13 6.47
N LYS A 139 -10.33 -18.66 7.68
CA LYS A 139 -10.19 -20.10 7.92
C LYS A 139 -11.23 -20.84 7.08
N PRO A 140 -10.88 -21.97 6.45
CA PRO A 140 -11.86 -22.83 5.80
C PRO A 140 -12.98 -23.18 6.79
N VAL A 141 -14.22 -23.06 6.37
CA VAL A 141 -15.36 -23.62 7.11
C VAL A 141 -15.29 -25.13 6.91
N LEU A 142 -14.91 -25.85 7.97
CA LEU A 142 -14.89 -27.32 7.97
C LEU A 142 -16.31 -27.86 8.10
#